data_1219c4a941fca055a7e1680a1424d8be
#
_entry.id   1219c4a941fca055a7e1680a1424d8be
#
_cell.length_a   1.000
_cell.length_b   1.000
_cell.length_c   1.000
_cell.angle_alpha   90.00
_cell.angle_beta   90.00
_cell.angle_gamma   90.00
#
_symmetry.space_group_name_H-M   'P 1'
#
loop_
_entity.id
_entity.type
_entity.pdbx_description
1 polymer ?
#
loop_
_entity_poly.entity_id
_entity_poly.type
_entity_poly.pdbx_seq_one_letter_code
_entity_poly.pdbx_strand_id
1 'polypeptide(L)'
;MKRFITAVLIVATVLMAMAVPAEASESGRWITKTFKYEGYCPVVKLRIEGLGERYVSGNITSTTKAKAYEFVIIPTEYSGYYVLRSTKNPHIALTFKDGKFKLSDINPGDYTSQVFAKEQMFRFVWNAGYAQGYNNRKCNGWHIICKNGRVLTCSGYSIFGMWQTNY
;
A
#
# COMPACT_ATOMS: atom_id res chain seq x y z
N MET A 1 57.16 -26.77 -3.85
CA MET A 1 55.78 -26.96 -4.35
C MET A 1 54.62 -26.80 -3.33
N LYS A 2 54.85 -26.34 -2.11
CA LYS A 2 53.78 -26.19 -1.08
C LYS A 2 53.23 -24.76 -0.90
N ARG A 3 53.75 -23.77 -1.61
CA ARG A 3 53.36 -22.34 -1.43
C ARG A 3 52.35 -21.82 -2.45
N PHE A 4 52.05 -22.56 -3.52
CA PHE A 4 51.08 -22.12 -4.55
C PHE A 4 49.65 -22.55 -4.28
N ILE A 5 49.41 -23.52 -3.43
CA ILE A 5 48.05 -24.03 -3.15
C ILE A 5 47.26 -23.11 -2.19
N THR A 6 47.95 -22.39 -1.32
CA THR A 6 47.34 -21.53 -0.31
C THR A 6 46.78 -20.22 -0.91
N ALA A 7 47.35 -19.71 -1.98
CA ALA A 7 46.95 -18.47 -2.61
C ALA A 7 45.66 -18.62 -3.44
N VAL A 8 45.39 -19.79 -4.02
CA VAL A 8 44.23 -20.06 -4.83
C VAL A 8 42.96 -20.23 -3.95
N LEU A 9 43.11 -20.77 -2.74
CA LEU A 9 41.99 -20.99 -1.83
C LEU A 9 41.47 -19.67 -1.21
N ILE A 10 42.32 -18.67 -1.01
CA ILE A 10 41.93 -17.37 -0.44
C ILE A 10 41.18 -16.53 -1.46
N VAL A 11 41.51 -16.63 -2.74
CA VAL A 11 40.79 -15.89 -3.80
C VAL A 11 39.39 -16.46 -4.03
N ALA A 12 39.21 -17.78 -3.91
CA ALA A 12 37.87 -18.41 -4.06
C ALA A 12 36.93 -18.09 -2.92
N THR A 13 37.41 -17.92 -1.68
CA THR A 13 36.58 -17.57 -0.53
C THR A 13 36.17 -16.08 -0.50
N VAL A 14 36.95 -15.18 -1.07
CA VAL A 14 36.61 -13.76 -1.14
C VAL A 14 35.58 -13.50 -2.24
N LEU A 15 35.53 -14.28 -3.32
CA LEU A 15 34.54 -14.16 -4.39
C LEU A 15 33.13 -14.67 -4.02
N MET A 16 33.03 -15.54 -2.99
CA MET A 16 31.68 -15.99 -2.51
C MET A 16 31.01 -15.01 -1.52
N ALA A 17 31.73 -14.01 -1.02
CA ALA A 17 31.22 -13.08 -0.04
C ALA A 17 30.52 -11.83 -0.65
N MET A 18 30.45 -11.71 -1.98
CA MET A 18 29.85 -10.57 -2.68
C MET A 18 28.64 -10.93 -3.55
N ALA A 19 27.97 -12.05 -3.30
CA ALA A 19 26.62 -12.21 -3.76
C ALA A 19 25.73 -11.38 -2.82
N VAL A 20 25.59 -10.08 -3.10
CA VAL A 20 24.45 -9.30 -2.62
C VAL A 20 23.23 -10.09 -3.10
N PRO A 21 22.34 -10.56 -2.19
CA PRO A 21 21.11 -11.18 -2.62
C PRO A 21 20.44 -10.16 -3.51
N ALA A 22 20.23 -10.50 -4.78
CA ALA A 22 19.38 -9.72 -5.66
C ALA A 22 18.08 -9.57 -4.90
N GLU A 23 17.73 -8.34 -4.48
CA GLU A 23 16.40 -8.05 -3.95
C GLU A 23 15.46 -8.59 -5.00
N ALA A 24 14.67 -9.61 -4.62
CA ALA A 24 13.64 -10.14 -5.48
C ALA A 24 12.81 -8.93 -5.91
N SER A 25 12.85 -8.56 -7.18
CA SER A 25 12.10 -7.42 -7.67
C SER A 25 10.65 -7.73 -7.33
N GLU A 26 10.05 -6.95 -6.42
CA GLU A 26 8.62 -7.11 -6.13
C GLU A 26 7.88 -6.95 -7.44
N SER A 27 7.44 -8.07 -8.01
CA SER A 27 6.57 -8.05 -9.17
C SER A 27 5.28 -7.33 -8.77
N GLY A 28 4.85 -6.36 -9.57
CA GLY A 28 3.66 -5.60 -9.25
C GLY A 28 3.26 -4.71 -10.42
N ARG A 29 2.07 -4.14 -10.36
CA ARG A 29 1.58 -3.18 -11.36
C ARG A 29 0.89 -1.97 -10.71
N TRP A 30 0.90 -0.83 -11.43
CA TRP A 30 0.12 0.34 -11.03
C TRP A 30 -1.33 0.20 -11.48
N ILE A 31 -2.27 0.43 -10.55
CA ILE A 31 -3.68 0.63 -10.87
C ILE A 31 -3.87 2.11 -11.20
N THR A 32 -4.22 2.42 -12.46
CA THR A 32 -4.35 3.80 -12.94
C THR A 32 -5.69 4.03 -13.63
N LYS A 33 -6.18 5.27 -13.56
CA LYS A 33 -7.36 5.83 -14.25
C LYS A 33 -8.70 5.20 -13.93
N THR A 34 -8.80 3.87 -13.90
CA THR A 34 -10.04 3.17 -13.64
C THR A 34 -9.79 2.01 -12.70
N PHE A 35 -10.52 1.95 -11.60
CA PHE A 35 -10.55 0.78 -10.73
C PHE A 35 -11.84 0.00 -11.01
N LYS A 36 -11.68 -1.28 -11.40
CA LYS A 36 -12.78 -2.22 -11.56
C LYS A 36 -12.47 -3.48 -10.75
N TYR A 37 -13.46 -3.96 -10.01
CA TYR A 37 -13.37 -5.25 -9.36
C TYR A 37 -13.54 -6.37 -10.40
N GLU A 38 -12.51 -7.19 -10.56
CA GLU A 38 -12.43 -8.24 -11.60
C GLU A 38 -12.68 -9.65 -11.03
N GLY A 39 -13.39 -9.77 -9.91
CA GLY A 39 -13.71 -11.05 -9.28
C GLY A 39 -12.64 -11.58 -8.30
N TYR A 40 -11.53 -10.87 -8.12
CA TYR A 40 -10.53 -11.15 -7.10
C TYR A 40 -10.20 -9.88 -6.31
N CYS A 41 -9.77 -10.04 -5.06
CA CYS A 41 -9.43 -8.92 -4.20
C CYS A 41 -7.97 -8.50 -4.41
N PRO A 42 -7.70 -7.34 -5.04
CA PRO A 42 -6.33 -6.87 -5.21
C PRO A 42 -5.69 -6.52 -3.86
N VAL A 43 -4.42 -6.87 -3.74
CA VAL A 43 -3.55 -6.44 -2.63
C VAL A 43 -2.71 -5.27 -3.09
N VAL A 44 -2.77 -4.16 -2.38
CA VAL A 44 -2.12 -2.91 -2.78
C VAL A 44 -1.27 -2.31 -1.67
N LYS A 45 -0.18 -1.64 -2.09
CA LYS A 45 0.55 -0.65 -1.31
C LYS A 45 0.18 0.74 -1.81
N LEU A 46 -0.06 1.69 -0.91
CA LEU A 46 -0.40 3.06 -1.26
C LEU A 46 0.85 3.93 -1.28
N ARG A 47 1.27 4.40 -2.47
CA ARG A 47 2.33 5.40 -2.60
C ARG A 47 1.76 6.79 -2.41
N ILE A 48 2.44 7.64 -1.65
CA ILE A 48 2.06 9.05 -1.45
C ILE A 48 2.58 9.85 -2.63
N GLU A 49 1.70 10.27 -3.54
CA GLU A 49 2.10 11.01 -4.71
C GLU A 49 2.63 12.41 -4.32
N GLY A 50 3.70 12.85 -4.99
CA GLY A 50 4.34 14.13 -4.69
C GLY A 50 5.33 14.12 -3.51
N LEU A 51 5.45 13.00 -2.79
CA LEU A 51 6.40 12.84 -1.66
C LEU A 51 7.59 11.92 -2.01
N GLY A 52 7.88 11.71 -3.30
CA GLY A 52 8.91 10.78 -3.77
C GLY A 52 8.52 9.32 -3.56
N GLU A 53 9.50 8.44 -3.27
CA GLU A 53 9.29 7.01 -3.04
C GLU A 53 8.78 6.73 -1.60
N ARG A 54 7.71 7.42 -1.18
CA ARG A 54 7.11 7.26 0.14
C ARG A 54 5.76 6.57 0.05
N TYR A 55 5.49 5.70 1.00
CA TYR A 55 4.30 4.85 1.06
C TYR A 55 3.60 4.98 2.42
N VAL A 56 2.35 4.54 2.47
CA VAL A 56 1.56 4.53 3.70
C VAL A 56 1.95 3.34 4.58
N SER A 57 2.23 3.60 5.85
CA SER A 57 2.48 2.58 6.88
C SER A 57 1.18 2.13 7.57
N GLY A 58 1.26 1.11 8.43
CA GLY A 58 0.13 0.66 9.26
C GLY A 58 -0.38 1.72 10.25
N ASN A 59 0.42 2.72 10.58
CA ASN A 59 0.01 3.85 11.44
C ASN A 59 -0.50 5.05 10.64
N ILE A 60 -0.72 4.88 9.33
CA ILE A 60 -1.14 5.93 8.39
C ILE A 60 -0.15 7.11 8.37
N THR A 61 1.12 6.79 8.47
CA THR A 61 2.26 7.72 8.33
C THR A 61 3.12 7.31 7.13
N SER A 62 4.02 8.18 6.69
CA SER A 62 4.88 7.88 5.55
C SER A 62 6.02 6.92 5.90
N THR A 63 6.31 5.97 5.00
CA THR A 63 7.38 4.99 5.13
C THR A 63 8.01 4.64 3.79
N THR A 64 9.02 3.75 3.78
CA THR A 64 9.62 3.20 2.57
C THR A 64 8.73 2.10 1.95
N LYS A 65 8.95 1.74 0.68
CA LYS A 65 8.21 0.67 -0.01
C LYS A 65 8.30 -0.68 0.71
N ALA A 66 9.47 -1.04 1.22
CA ALA A 66 9.69 -2.29 1.94
C ALA A 66 8.89 -2.39 3.24
N LYS A 67 8.63 -1.26 3.91
CA LYS A 67 7.85 -1.16 5.15
C LYS A 67 6.41 -0.70 4.91
N ALA A 68 5.99 -0.54 3.65
CA ALA A 68 4.63 -0.15 3.29
C ALA A 68 3.62 -1.17 3.78
N TYR A 69 2.48 -0.66 4.25
CA TYR A 69 1.38 -1.54 4.63
C TYR A 69 0.64 -2.04 3.40
N GLU A 70 0.24 -3.30 3.45
CA GLU A 70 -0.53 -3.94 2.38
C GLU A 70 -2.00 -4.03 2.76
N PHE A 71 -2.83 -3.54 1.85
CA PHE A 71 -4.28 -3.58 1.98
C PHE A 71 -4.89 -4.51 0.95
N VAL A 72 -5.84 -5.34 1.38
CA VAL A 72 -6.73 -6.07 0.47
C VAL A 72 -7.92 -5.16 0.17
N ILE A 73 -8.20 -4.90 -1.10
CA ILE A 73 -9.38 -4.15 -1.51
C ILE A 73 -10.56 -5.13 -1.66
N ILE A 74 -11.56 -4.99 -0.80
CA ILE A 74 -12.74 -5.87 -0.76
C ILE A 74 -13.96 -5.07 -1.20
N PRO A 75 -14.77 -5.58 -2.15
CA PRO A 75 -16.03 -4.96 -2.51
C PRO A 75 -17.02 -5.01 -1.33
N THR A 76 -17.90 -4.01 -1.25
CA THR A 76 -18.98 -3.97 -0.29
C THR A 76 -20.34 -4.22 -0.98
N GLU A 77 -21.40 -4.31 -0.23
CA GLU A 77 -22.77 -4.35 -0.75
C GLU A 77 -23.17 -3.08 -1.52
N TYR A 78 -22.47 -1.97 -1.26
CA TYR A 78 -22.68 -0.70 -1.96
C TYR A 78 -21.79 -0.59 -3.18
N SER A 79 -22.38 -0.54 -4.37
CA SER A 79 -21.64 -0.41 -5.63
C SER A 79 -20.67 0.78 -5.61
N GLY A 80 -19.42 0.54 -6.00
CA GLY A 80 -18.36 1.56 -6.03
C GLY A 80 -17.71 1.87 -4.68
N TYR A 81 -18.11 1.18 -3.61
CA TYR A 81 -17.47 1.26 -2.30
C TYR A 81 -16.71 -0.02 -1.96
N TYR A 82 -15.56 0.16 -1.34
CA TYR A 82 -14.61 -0.90 -1.01
C TYR A 82 -14.12 -0.73 0.43
N VAL A 83 -13.68 -1.82 1.03
CA VAL A 83 -12.94 -1.84 2.28
C VAL A 83 -11.47 -2.07 2.00
N LEU A 84 -10.59 -1.30 2.64
CA LEU A 84 -9.15 -1.54 2.65
C LEU A 84 -8.81 -2.35 3.91
N ARG A 85 -8.86 -3.68 3.78
CA ARG A 85 -8.62 -4.61 4.87
C ARG A 85 -7.12 -4.91 5.01
N SER A 86 -6.66 -5.13 6.23
CA SER A 86 -5.31 -5.58 6.51
C SER A 86 -5.03 -6.97 5.90
N THR A 87 -3.85 -7.15 5.31
CA THR A 87 -3.36 -8.49 4.92
C THR A 87 -2.86 -9.29 6.13
N LYS A 88 -2.44 -8.60 7.19
CA LYS A 88 -1.86 -9.23 8.40
C LYS A 88 -2.92 -9.71 9.38
N ASN A 89 -4.06 -9.02 9.43
CA ASN A 89 -5.16 -9.39 10.30
C ASN A 89 -6.49 -9.14 9.58
N PRO A 90 -7.25 -10.19 9.21
CA PRO A 90 -8.50 -10.07 8.46
C PRO A 90 -9.62 -9.35 9.20
N HIS A 91 -9.47 -9.15 10.52
CA HIS A 91 -10.46 -8.44 11.34
C HIS A 91 -10.18 -6.94 11.46
N ILE A 92 -9.13 -6.43 10.81
CA ILE A 92 -8.73 -5.02 10.85
C ILE A 92 -8.84 -4.39 9.47
N ALA A 93 -9.40 -3.18 9.42
CA ALA A 93 -9.47 -2.37 8.20
C ALA A 93 -9.13 -0.90 8.46
N LEU A 94 -8.80 -0.19 7.38
CA LEU A 94 -8.70 1.26 7.39
C LEU A 94 -10.05 1.85 7.81
N THR A 95 -10.02 2.73 8.81
CA THR A 95 -11.22 3.32 9.44
C THR A 95 -10.98 4.79 9.71
N PHE A 96 -11.98 5.65 9.44
CA PHE A 96 -12.01 7.01 9.96
C PHE A 96 -12.71 7.02 11.30
N LYS A 97 -11.96 7.21 12.38
CA LYS A 97 -12.51 7.22 13.76
C LYS A 97 -11.78 8.24 14.62
N ASP A 98 -12.51 8.91 15.50
CA ASP A 98 -11.97 9.93 16.41
C ASP A 98 -11.20 11.05 15.68
N GLY A 99 -11.73 11.51 14.53
CA GLY A 99 -11.17 12.60 13.75
C GLY A 99 -9.95 12.24 12.89
N LYS A 100 -9.54 10.97 12.83
CA LYS A 100 -8.36 10.51 12.08
C LYS A 100 -8.56 9.17 11.40
N PHE A 101 -7.73 8.90 10.40
CA PHE A 101 -7.62 7.57 9.80
C PHE A 101 -6.68 6.69 10.63
N LYS A 102 -7.11 5.48 10.88
CA LYS A 102 -6.35 4.45 11.61
C LYS A 102 -6.80 3.06 11.19
N LEU A 103 -6.02 2.04 11.52
CA LEU A 103 -6.47 0.66 11.44
C LEU A 103 -7.29 0.35 12.68
N SER A 104 -8.47 -0.22 12.52
CA SER A 104 -9.31 -0.68 13.63
C SER A 104 -10.18 -1.86 13.25
N ASP A 105 -10.77 -2.50 14.26
CA ASP A 105 -11.59 -3.70 14.08
C ASP A 105 -12.77 -3.45 13.13
N ILE A 106 -13.01 -4.43 12.28
CA ILE A 106 -14.21 -4.53 11.47
C ILE A 106 -15.30 -5.04 12.39
N ASN A 107 -16.23 -4.16 12.76
CA ASN A 107 -17.40 -4.43 13.61
C ASN A 107 -17.19 -5.59 14.60
N PRO A 108 -16.81 -5.35 15.85
CA PRO A 108 -16.61 -6.43 16.81
C PRO A 108 -17.95 -7.17 17.01
N GLY A 109 -18.07 -8.36 16.46
CA GLY A 109 -19.21 -9.25 16.64
C GLY A 109 -19.79 -9.90 15.39
N ASP A 110 -19.48 -9.44 14.19
CA ASP A 110 -20.06 -10.02 12.97
C ASP A 110 -19.02 -10.18 11.83
N TYR A 111 -18.12 -11.15 12.02
CA TYR A 111 -17.16 -11.53 10.97
C TYR A 111 -17.81 -12.33 9.82
N THR A 112 -19.05 -12.71 9.94
CA THR A 112 -19.78 -13.57 8.98
C THR A 112 -20.71 -12.77 8.06
N SER A 113 -21.26 -11.66 8.55
CA SER A 113 -22.04 -10.72 7.72
C SER A 113 -21.11 -9.61 7.25
N GLN A 114 -20.79 -9.50 6.01
CA GLN A 114 -19.94 -8.47 5.41
C GLN A 114 -20.50 -7.02 5.55
N VAL A 115 -21.09 -6.71 6.70
CA VAL A 115 -21.65 -5.40 7.01
C VAL A 115 -20.54 -4.52 7.58
N PHE A 116 -20.01 -3.65 6.75
CA PHE A 116 -18.99 -2.69 7.16
C PHE A 116 -19.62 -1.37 7.60
N ALA A 117 -19.02 -0.72 8.60
CA ALA A 117 -19.43 0.63 8.97
C ALA A 117 -19.09 1.63 7.84
N LYS A 118 -19.90 2.70 7.68
CA LYS A 118 -19.63 3.74 6.67
C LYS A 118 -18.24 4.39 6.79
N GLU A 119 -17.68 4.38 8.00
CA GLU A 119 -16.33 4.85 8.32
C GLU A 119 -15.21 3.93 7.79
N GLN A 120 -15.56 2.73 7.31
CA GLN A 120 -14.66 1.72 6.74
C GLN A 120 -14.88 1.50 5.24
N MET A 121 -15.83 2.19 4.64
CA MET A 121 -16.14 2.09 3.20
C MET A 121 -15.52 3.26 2.44
N PHE A 122 -14.83 2.96 1.36
CA PHE A 122 -14.10 3.94 0.57
C PHE A 122 -14.42 3.82 -0.91
N ARG A 123 -14.51 4.94 -1.60
CA ARG A 123 -14.52 5.01 -3.05
C ARG A 123 -13.21 5.59 -3.57
N PHE A 124 -12.83 5.21 -4.78
CA PHE A 124 -11.63 5.68 -5.43
C PHE A 124 -11.97 6.63 -6.57
N VAL A 125 -11.42 7.84 -6.54
CA VAL A 125 -11.62 8.87 -7.56
C VAL A 125 -10.26 9.21 -8.17
N TRP A 126 -10.09 8.94 -9.46
CA TRP A 126 -8.87 9.27 -10.18
C TRP A 126 -8.78 10.76 -10.47
N ASN A 127 -7.66 11.36 -10.16
CA ASN A 127 -7.32 12.74 -10.46
C ASN A 127 -6.04 12.82 -11.28
N ALA A 128 -6.08 13.59 -12.35
CA ALA A 128 -4.91 13.90 -13.17
C ALA A 128 -4.52 15.37 -12.97
N GLY A 129 -3.21 15.62 -12.80
CA GLY A 129 -2.67 16.97 -12.66
C GLY A 129 -3.06 17.70 -11.38
N TYR A 130 -3.47 16.99 -10.33
CA TYR A 130 -3.77 17.59 -9.04
C TYR A 130 -2.49 18.12 -8.38
N ALA A 131 -2.49 19.40 -7.99
CA ALA A 131 -1.36 20.01 -7.30
C ALA A 131 -1.40 19.71 -5.80
N GLN A 132 -0.34 19.11 -5.26
CA GLN A 132 -0.21 18.90 -3.82
C GLN A 132 1.22 18.98 -3.33
N GLY A 133 1.35 19.06 -2.00
CA GLY A 133 2.62 19.17 -1.31
C GLY A 133 3.18 20.60 -1.30
N TYR A 134 4.31 20.76 -0.61
CA TYR A 134 4.93 22.06 -0.36
C TYR A 134 5.27 22.85 -1.65
N ASN A 135 5.55 22.15 -2.75
CA ASN A 135 5.92 22.77 -4.03
C ASN A 135 4.79 22.75 -5.06
N ASN A 136 3.53 22.56 -4.67
CA ASN A 136 2.38 22.44 -5.59
C ASN A 136 2.66 21.50 -6.78
N ARG A 137 3.32 20.37 -6.53
CA ARG A 137 3.70 19.42 -7.56
C ARG A 137 2.45 18.79 -8.15
N LYS A 138 2.34 18.82 -9.49
CA LYS A 138 1.25 18.14 -10.19
C LYS A 138 1.42 16.62 -10.06
N CYS A 139 0.40 15.95 -9.54
CA CYS A 139 0.36 14.52 -9.29
C CYS A 139 -0.83 13.88 -9.99
N ASN A 140 -0.64 12.64 -10.42
CA ASN A 140 -1.72 11.79 -10.91
C ASN A 140 -1.93 10.67 -9.90
N GLY A 141 -3.17 10.37 -9.55
CA GLY A 141 -3.44 9.31 -8.59
C GLY A 141 -4.87 9.32 -8.09
N TRP A 142 -5.10 8.62 -7.02
CA TRP A 142 -6.39 8.36 -6.44
C TRP A 142 -6.64 9.22 -5.21
N HIS A 143 -7.76 9.92 -5.16
CA HIS A 143 -8.39 10.27 -3.90
C HIS A 143 -9.12 9.03 -3.36
N ILE A 144 -8.87 8.70 -2.13
CA ILE A 144 -9.52 7.60 -1.39
C ILE A 144 -10.50 8.25 -0.42
N ILE A 145 -11.77 8.20 -0.75
CA ILE A 145 -12.82 8.98 -0.06
C ILE A 145 -13.70 8.04 0.75
N CYS A 146 -13.71 8.25 2.06
CA CYS A 146 -14.59 7.52 2.97
C CYS A 146 -16.07 7.84 2.69
N LYS A 147 -16.96 6.89 2.93
CA LYS A 147 -18.42 7.06 2.71
C LYS A 147 -19.01 8.17 3.59
N ASN A 148 -18.36 8.56 4.67
CA ASN A 148 -18.72 9.72 5.49
C ASN A 148 -18.24 11.07 4.91
N GLY A 149 -17.66 11.09 3.70
CA GLY A 149 -17.15 12.28 3.00
C GLY A 149 -15.71 12.68 3.32
N ARG A 150 -15.04 12.00 4.24
CA ARG A 150 -13.65 12.31 4.60
C ARG A 150 -12.68 11.70 3.58
N VAL A 151 -11.72 12.52 3.12
CA VAL A 151 -10.67 12.09 2.20
C VAL A 151 -9.48 11.56 3.01
N LEU A 152 -8.97 10.38 2.63
CA LEU A 152 -7.75 9.83 3.25
C LEU A 152 -6.59 10.82 3.07
N THR A 153 -5.92 11.11 4.16
CA THR A 153 -4.69 11.91 4.18
C THR A 153 -3.58 11.17 4.92
N CYS A 154 -2.36 11.32 4.43
CA CYS A 154 -1.16 10.77 5.06
C CYS A 154 -0.06 11.83 4.95
N SER A 155 0.48 12.28 6.08
CA SER A 155 1.53 13.32 6.12
C SER A 155 1.14 14.60 5.35
N GLY A 156 -0.14 14.99 5.36
CA GLY A 156 -0.65 16.17 4.65
C GLY A 156 -0.95 15.98 3.16
N TYR A 157 -0.78 14.77 2.63
CA TYR A 157 -1.04 14.43 1.21
C TYR A 157 -2.32 13.61 1.09
N SER A 158 -3.10 13.84 0.02
CA SER A 158 -4.40 13.21 -0.23
C SER A 158 -4.49 12.45 -1.56
N ILE A 159 -3.42 12.45 -2.36
CA ILE A 159 -3.34 11.70 -3.63
C ILE A 159 -2.41 10.51 -3.47
N PHE A 160 -2.88 9.34 -3.88
CA PHE A 160 -2.17 8.08 -3.72
C PHE A 160 -2.06 7.32 -5.03
N GLY A 161 -0.88 6.74 -5.30
CA GLY A 161 -0.71 5.66 -6.27
C GLY A 161 -1.08 4.33 -5.61
N MET A 162 -1.76 3.45 -6.33
CA MET A 162 -2.05 2.09 -5.89
C MET A 162 -1.13 1.10 -6.61
N TRP A 163 -0.17 0.53 -5.90
CA TRP A 163 0.72 -0.52 -6.39
C TRP A 163 0.15 -1.89 -6.03
N GLN A 164 -0.33 -2.63 -7.02
CA GLN A 164 -0.87 -3.97 -6.81
C GLN A 164 0.26 -4.99 -6.77
N THR A 165 0.29 -5.84 -5.72
CA THR A 165 1.33 -6.85 -5.49
C THR A 165 0.88 -8.27 -5.89
N ASN A 166 -0.43 -8.54 -5.98
CA ASN A 166 -1.01 -9.81 -6.41
C ASN A 166 -1.74 -9.65 -7.76
N TYR A 167 -1.11 -9.94 -8.85
CA TYR A 167 -1.75 -9.86 -10.15
C TYR A 167 -1.37 -11.06 -11.02
#